data_a9e0014d9f4b033705a8c79cf3d5c3a6
#
_entry.id   a9e0014d9f4b033705a8c79cf3d5c3a6
#
_cell.length_a   1.000
_cell.length_b   1.000
_cell.length_c   1.000
_cell.angle_alpha   90.00
_cell.angle_beta   90.00
_cell.angle_gamma   90.00
#
_symmetry.space_group_name_H-M   'P 1'
#
loop_
_entity.id
_entity.type
_entity.pdbx_description
1 polymer ?
#
loop_
_entity_poly.entity_id
_entity_poly.type
_entity_poly.pdbx_seq_one_letter_code
_entity_poly.pdbx_strand_id
1 'polypeptide(L)'
;KYISPINEPNGEWSQNPNQEGSFATKADIYKVVYELDKAITNASIPTKIIIPEIGNMKYLFEADSIPKMPDNLIEDLFTRQGEYCVTKFKNLYQCIAAHDYWTTYPPKLLVEMRTKIRNAIKNIPLIKFWASEYCILEQNEEITMPPSPTRSINLGLYVARIIHHDLTIANASAW
;
A
#
# COMPACT_ATOMS: atom_id res chain seq x y z
N LYS A 1 6.86 6.97 -16.42
CA LYS A 1 7.57 6.40 -15.27
C LYS A 1 6.85 6.79 -13.99
N TYR A 2 7.08 6.03 -12.91
CA TYR A 2 6.48 6.26 -11.60
C TYR A 2 7.57 6.47 -10.57
N ILE A 3 7.25 7.21 -9.51
CA ILE A 3 8.08 7.40 -8.33
C ILE A 3 7.22 7.23 -7.09
N SER A 4 7.70 6.45 -6.16
CA SER A 4 7.13 6.32 -4.83
C SER A 4 8.08 7.02 -3.84
N PRO A 5 7.67 8.14 -3.23
CA PRO A 5 8.57 8.93 -2.38
C PRO A 5 8.61 8.45 -0.93
N ILE A 6 7.76 7.51 -0.55
CA ILE A 6 7.61 7.02 0.83
C ILE A 6 7.48 5.51 0.76
N ASN A 7 8.07 4.82 1.73
CA ASN A 7 7.94 3.38 1.90
C ASN A 7 7.46 3.06 3.32
N GLU A 8 6.37 2.30 3.42
CA GLU A 8 5.81 1.79 4.67
C GLU A 8 5.67 2.84 5.79
N PRO A 9 4.93 3.93 5.55
CA PRO A 9 4.83 5.05 6.49
C PRO A 9 4.22 4.66 7.86
N ASN A 10 3.60 3.50 7.95
CA ASN A 10 3.03 2.93 9.18
C ASN A 10 3.99 1.98 9.90
N GLY A 11 5.19 1.77 9.40
CA GLY A 11 6.11 0.80 9.97
C GLY A 11 6.73 1.25 11.29
N GLU A 12 6.52 0.51 12.36
CA GLU A 12 7.26 0.73 13.62
C GLU A 12 8.76 0.57 13.43
N TRP A 13 9.19 -0.29 12.52
CA TRP A 13 10.58 -0.50 12.13
C TRP A 13 11.22 0.72 11.49
N SER A 14 10.44 1.63 10.91
CA SER A 14 10.95 2.88 10.35
C SER A 14 11.48 3.86 11.41
N GLN A 15 11.10 3.65 12.66
CA GLN A 15 11.61 4.38 13.82
C GLN A 15 12.86 3.72 14.41
N ASN A 16 13.15 2.48 14.01
CA ASN A 16 14.27 1.70 14.50
C ASN A 16 15.16 1.34 13.29
N PRO A 17 16.40 1.85 13.17
CA PRO A 17 17.17 1.89 11.92
C PRO A 17 17.66 0.51 11.41
N ASN A 18 17.01 -0.57 11.79
CA ASN A 18 17.37 -1.93 11.37
C ASN A 18 16.70 -2.37 10.06
N GLN A 19 15.75 -1.58 9.55
CA GLN A 19 15.05 -1.88 8.31
C GLN A 19 14.63 -0.59 7.60
N GLU A 20 14.56 -0.63 6.27
CA GLU A 20 14.09 0.48 5.46
C GLU A 20 12.61 0.76 5.72
N GLY A 21 12.28 2.01 5.87
CA GLY A 21 10.93 2.50 6.07
C GLY A 21 10.96 4.02 6.28
N SER A 22 9.86 4.68 5.99
CA SER A 22 9.76 6.13 6.11
C SER A 22 8.53 6.46 6.94
N PHE A 23 8.65 6.36 8.27
CA PHE A 23 7.52 6.77 9.12
C PHE A 23 7.05 8.17 8.73
N ALA A 24 5.78 8.29 8.39
CA ALA A 24 5.19 9.55 7.96
C ALA A 24 3.72 9.62 8.41
N THR A 25 3.34 10.75 8.95
CA THR A 25 1.93 11.06 9.21
C THR A 25 1.19 11.37 7.91
N LYS A 26 -0.13 11.43 7.94
CA LYS A 26 -0.95 11.87 6.79
C LYS A 26 -0.55 13.25 6.29
N ALA A 27 -0.23 14.16 7.22
CA ALA A 27 0.27 15.51 6.89
C ALA A 27 1.62 15.47 6.19
N ASP A 28 2.53 14.58 6.63
CA ASP A 28 3.83 14.41 5.99
C ASP A 28 3.68 13.83 4.58
N ILE A 29 2.84 12.81 4.40
CA ILE A 29 2.52 12.24 3.09
C ILE A 29 2.00 13.33 2.15
N TYR A 30 1.02 14.12 2.59
CA TYR A 30 0.47 15.22 1.81
C TYR A 30 1.56 16.23 1.41
N LYS A 31 2.41 16.65 2.37
CA LYS A 31 3.48 17.61 2.14
C LYS A 31 4.51 17.11 1.14
N VAL A 32 4.93 15.85 1.26
CA VAL A 32 5.87 15.21 0.31
C VAL A 32 5.28 15.17 -1.09
N VAL A 33 4.02 14.76 -1.24
CA VAL A 33 3.33 14.74 -2.55
C VAL A 33 3.24 16.16 -3.14
N TYR A 34 2.89 17.15 -2.32
CA TYR A 34 2.80 18.56 -2.76
C TYR A 34 4.14 19.09 -3.28
N GLU A 35 5.22 18.92 -2.52
CA GLU A 35 6.53 19.42 -2.94
C GLU A 35 7.09 18.66 -4.17
N LEU A 36 6.85 17.35 -4.22
CA LEU A 36 7.27 16.53 -5.36
C LEU A 36 6.47 16.87 -6.63
N ASP A 37 5.17 17.13 -6.52
CA ASP A 37 4.34 17.58 -7.64
C ASP A 37 4.86 18.90 -8.24
N LYS A 38 5.24 19.86 -7.38
CA LYS A 38 5.87 21.11 -7.82
C LYS A 38 7.21 20.86 -8.52
N ALA A 39 8.06 20.03 -7.92
CA ALA A 39 9.38 19.73 -8.48
C ALA A 39 9.28 19.07 -9.86
N ILE A 40 8.41 18.06 -10.01
CA ILE A 40 8.15 17.37 -11.28
C ILE A 40 7.60 18.36 -12.33
N THR A 41 6.68 19.23 -11.92
CA THR A 41 6.09 20.25 -12.80
C THR A 41 7.15 21.24 -13.28
N ASN A 42 7.98 21.77 -12.38
CA ASN A 42 9.04 22.72 -12.71
C ASN A 42 10.11 22.11 -13.61
N ALA A 43 10.46 20.84 -13.36
CA ALA A 43 11.41 20.10 -14.19
C ALA A 43 10.82 19.65 -15.55
N SER A 44 9.51 19.77 -15.74
CA SER A 44 8.79 19.32 -16.94
C SER A 44 9.04 17.85 -17.30
N ILE A 45 9.17 16.98 -16.30
CA ILE A 45 9.39 15.56 -16.51
C ILE A 45 8.09 14.75 -16.46
N PRO A 46 7.93 13.71 -17.30
CA PRO A 46 6.68 12.95 -17.38
C PRO A 46 6.60 11.83 -16.33
N THR A 47 6.99 12.13 -15.10
CA THR A 47 6.94 11.18 -13.97
C THR A 47 5.65 11.36 -13.20
N LYS A 48 5.07 10.27 -12.73
CA LYS A 48 3.89 10.25 -11.88
C LYS A 48 4.22 9.74 -10.49
N ILE A 49 3.56 10.33 -9.49
CA ILE A 49 3.71 9.99 -8.08
C ILE A 49 2.72 8.87 -7.74
N ILE A 50 3.16 7.84 -7.04
CA ILE A 50 2.32 6.80 -6.45
C ILE A 50 2.51 6.77 -4.94
N ILE A 51 1.44 6.56 -4.23
CA ILE A 51 1.37 6.51 -2.76
C ILE A 51 0.22 5.57 -2.32
N PRO A 52 0.09 5.25 -1.02
CA PRO A 52 0.96 5.59 0.09
C PRO A 52 2.07 4.57 0.36
N GLU A 53 2.12 3.44 -0.36
CA GLU A 53 3.06 2.32 -0.13
C GLU A 53 2.99 1.82 1.32
N ILE A 54 1.76 1.61 1.78
CA ILE A 54 1.49 1.20 3.16
C ILE A 54 1.84 -0.28 3.35
N GLY A 55 2.60 -0.61 4.40
CA GLY A 55 3.08 -1.98 4.64
C GLY A 55 1.97 -2.97 4.99
N ASN A 56 0.91 -2.52 5.67
CA ASN A 56 -0.27 -3.31 5.94
C ASN A 56 -1.52 -2.60 5.43
N MET A 57 -2.19 -3.21 4.47
CA MET A 57 -3.34 -2.61 3.79
C MET A 57 -4.54 -2.33 4.71
N LYS A 58 -4.60 -2.87 5.93
CA LYS A 58 -5.67 -2.52 6.89
C LYS A 58 -5.74 -1.01 7.16
N TYR A 59 -4.60 -0.33 7.20
CA TYR A 59 -4.52 1.12 7.44
C TYR A 59 -5.06 1.98 6.30
N LEU A 60 -5.39 1.38 5.17
CA LEU A 60 -6.08 2.08 4.09
C LEU A 60 -7.52 2.46 4.49
N PHE A 61 -8.18 1.67 5.32
CA PHE A 61 -9.61 1.79 5.62
C PHE A 61 -10.01 1.60 7.08
N GLU A 62 -9.08 1.26 7.96
CA GLU A 62 -9.34 1.12 9.41
C GLU A 62 -8.60 2.20 10.18
N ALA A 63 -9.27 2.75 11.20
CA ALA A 63 -8.62 3.61 12.18
C ALA A 63 -7.79 2.74 13.14
N ASP A 64 -6.61 3.22 13.50
CA ASP A 64 -5.78 2.57 14.52
C ASP A 64 -5.87 3.32 15.84
N SER A 65 -5.70 2.60 16.94
CA SER A 65 -5.61 3.16 18.28
C SER A 65 -4.22 3.74 18.60
N ILE A 66 -3.24 3.51 17.74
CA ILE A 66 -1.86 4.00 17.94
C ILE A 66 -1.78 5.46 17.52
N PRO A 67 -1.47 6.38 18.47
CA PRO A 67 -1.37 7.80 18.15
C PRO A 67 -0.34 8.07 17.05
N LYS A 68 -0.71 8.94 16.10
CA LYS A 68 0.12 9.35 14.95
C LYS A 68 0.34 8.29 13.87
N MET A 69 -0.16 7.07 14.02
CA MET A 69 -0.12 6.09 12.95
C MET A 69 -0.94 6.60 11.74
N PRO A 70 -0.40 6.58 10.54
CA PRO A 70 -1.20 6.89 9.35
C PRO A 70 -2.23 5.77 9.11
N ASP A 71 -3.49 6.09 9.33
CA ASP A 71 -4.63 5.19 9.21
C ASP A 71 -5.74 5.82 8.38
N ASN A 72 -6.76 5.05 8.03
CA ASN A 72 -7.91 5.51 7.23
C ASN A 72 -7.50 6.34 5.99
N LEU A 73 -6.42 5.91 5.35
CA LEU A 73 -5.73 6.69 4.32
C LEU A 73 -6.56 6.93 3.07
N ILE A 74 -7.49 6.00 2.74
CA ILE A 74 -8.36 6.18 1.58
C ILE A 74 -9.26 7.40 1.77
N GLU A 75 -9.89 7.52 2.93
CA GLU A 75 -10.78 8.65 3.21
C GLU A 75 -10.01 9.98 3.21
N ASP A 76 -8.90 10.04 3.93
CA ASP A 76 -8.18 11.30 4.15
C ASP A 76 -7.37 11.78 2.96
N LEU A 77 -6.79 10.86 2.16
CA LEU A 77 -5.92 11.22 1.05
C LEU A 77 -6.63 11.20 -0.31
N PHE A 78 -7.60 10.32 -0.51
CA PHE A 78 -8.14 10.08 -1.85
C PHE A 78 -9.60 10.50 -2.03
N THR A 79 -10.29 10.94 -0.98
CA THR A 79 -11.62 11.53 -1.13
C THR A 79 -11.56 13.05 -1.14
N ARG A 80 -12.58 13.68 -1.70
CA ARG A 80 -12.67 15.16 -1.75
C ARG A 80 -12.90 15.80 -0.38
N GLN A 81 -13.46 15.05 0.55
CA GLN A 81 -13.73 15.45 1.92
C GLN A 81 -12.53 15.24 2.83
N GLY A 82 -11.54 14.49 2.39
CA GLY A 82 -10.35 14.20 3.16
C GLY A 82 -9.53 15.46 3.46
N GLU A 83 -9.07 15.57 4.68
CA GLU A 83 -8.28 16.72 5.15
C GLU A 83 -7.00 16.91 4.33
N TYR A 84 -6.39 15.79 3.93
CA TYR A 84 -5.12 15.75 3.20
C TYR A 84 -5.30 15.29 1.75
N CYS A 85 -6.40 15.66 1.10
CA CYS A 85 -6.73 15.20 -0.24
C CYS A 85 -5.63 15.52 -1.26
N VAL A 86 -5.05 14.47 -1.84
CA VAL A 86 -3.96 14.55 -2.83
C VAL A 86 -4.43 14.43 -4.28
N THR A 87 -5.68 14.05 -4.52
CA THR A 87 -6.20 13.77 -5.87
C THR A 87 -6.20 14.99 -6.79
N LYS A 88 -6.02 16.19 -6.23
CA LYS A 88 -5.92 17.47 -6.94
C LYS A 88 -4.55 17.70 -7.60
N PHE A 89 -3.51 16.95 -7.25
CA PHE A 89 -2.18 17.16 -7.77
C PHE A 89 -2.02 16.60 -9.18
N LYS A 90 -1.44 17.39 -10.07
CA LYS A 90 -1.33 17.10 -11.51
C LYS A 90 -0.52 15.84 -11.82
N ASN A 91 0.54 15.62 -11.04
CA ASN A 91 1.47 14.53 -11.28
C ASN A 91 1.17 13.30 -10.40
N LEU A 92 0.12 13.33 -9.57
CA LEU A 92 -0.34 12.12 -8.91
C LEU A 92 -0.90 11.15 -9.96
N TYR A 93 -0.45 9.90 -9.91
CA TYR A 93 -1.16 8.82 -10.57
C TYR A 93 -2.34 8.41 -9.68
N GLN A 94 -3.53 8.34 -10.23
CA GLN A 94 -4.74 8.01 -9.49
C GLN A 94 -4.71 6.53 -9.09
N CYS A 95 -3.83 6.20 -8.15
CA CYS A 95 -3.54 4.86 -7.69
C CYS A 95 -3.27 4.86 -6.19
N ILE A 96 -3.81 3.84 -5.51
CA ILE A 96 -3.50 3.49 -4.14
C ILE A 96 -2.56 2.31 -4.19
N ALA A 97 -1.33 2.46 -3.68
CA ALA A 97 -0.33 1.41 -3.61
C ALA A 97 -0.21 0.90 -2.18
N ALA A 98 -0.20 -0.41 -2.01
CA ALA A 98 -0.07 -1.06 -0.70
C ALA A 98 0.67 -2.38 -0.81
N HIS A 99 1.30 -2.77 0.29
CA HIS A 99 1.96 -4.05 0.46
C HIS A 99 1.01 -5.07 1.08
N ASP A 100 1.29 -6.36 0.85
CA ASP A 100 0.40 -7.45 1.28
C ASP A 100 0.75 -8.03 2.66
N TYR A 101 1.71 -7.46 3.35
CA TYR A 101 2.20 -7.99 4.63
C TYR A 101 1.08 -8.10 5.68
N TRP A 102 1.11 -9.20 6.45
CA TRP A 102 0.14 -9.55 7.51
C TRP A 102 -1.32 -9.68 7.06
N THR A 103 -1.57 -9.77 5.76
CA THR A 103 -2.93 -9.91 5.22
C THR A 103 -3.10 -11.12 4.31
N THR A 104 -2.14 -12.03 4.31
CA THR A 104 -2.09 -13.18 3.39
C THR A 104 -2.56 -14.49 4.01
N TYR A 105 -2.60 -14.57 5.34
CA TYR A 105 -3.02 -15.74 6.10
C TYR A 105 -3.81 -15.33 7.36
N PRO A 106 -4.83 -16.11 7.80
CA PRO A 106 -5.40 -17.28 7.09
C PRO A 106 -6.14 -16.89 5.80
N PRO A 107 -6.50 -17.86 4.94
CA PRO A 107 -7.19 -17.57 3.66
C PRO A 107 -8.45 -16.72 3.79
N LYS A 108 -9.15 -16.83 4.91
CA LYS A 108 -10.32 -15.99 5.20
C LYS A 108 -9.91 -14.51 5.30
N LEU A 109 -8.83 -14.20 5.99
CA LEU A 109 -8.30 -12.83 6.13
C LEU A 109 -7.87 -12.28 4.78
N LEU A 110 -7.18 -13.09 3.97
CA LEU A 110 -6.76 -12.74 2.61
C LEU A 110 -7.96 -12.24 1.79
N VAL A 111 -9.05 -13.00 1.75
CA VAL A 111 -10.28 -12.64 1.01
C VAL A 111 -10.95 -11.41 1.61
N GLU A 112 -11.03 -11.33 2.94
CA GLU A 112 -11.67 -10.21 3.65
C GLU A 112 -10.98 -8.88 3.34
N MET A 113 -9.66 -8.82 3.44
CA MET A 113 -8.90 -7.59 3.21
C MET A 113 -9.05 -7.10 1.76
N ARG A 114 -8.96 -7.99 0.77
CA ARG A 114 -9.15 -7.65 -0.65
C ARG A 114 -10.56 -7.16 -0.93
N THR A 115 -11.54 -7.76 -0.29
CA THR A 115 -12.95 -7.32 -0.39
C THR A 115 -13.15 -5.93 0.22
N LYS A 116 -12.53 -5.65 1.37
CA LYS A 116 -12.56 -4.32 1.99
C LYS A 116 -11.95 -3.25 1.10
N ILE A 117 -10.78 -3.51 0.50
CA ILE A 117 -10.16 -2.59 -0.46
C ILE A 117 -11.10 -2.28 -1.61
N ARG A 118 -11.60 -3.33 -2.29
CA ARG A 118 -12.52 -3.15 -3.40
C ARG A 118 -13.73 -2.29 -3.03
N ASN A 119 -14.31 -2.55 -1.86
CA ASN A 119 -15.46 -1.79 -1.38
C ASN A 119 -15.11 -0.33 -1.04
N ALA A 120 -13.94 -0.09 -0.48
CA ALA A 120 -13.50 1.26 -0.12
C ALA A 120 -13.27 2.14 -1.36
N ILE A 121 -12.70 1.56 -2.43
CA ILE A 121 -12.33 2.33 -3.63
C ILE A 121 -13.43 2.42 -4.70
N LYS A 122 -14.44 1.56 -4.65
CA LYS A 122 -15.47 1.44 -5.72
C LYS A 122 -16.19 2.73 -6.09
N ASN A 123 -16.31 3.67 -5.14
CA ASN A 123 -16.99 4.95 -5.32
C ASN A 123 -16.04 6.12 -5.58
N ILE A 124 -14.73 5.86 -5.64
CA ILE A 124 -13.73 6.90 -5.93
C ILE A 124 -13.44 6.87 -7.43
N PRO A 125 -13.81 7.94 -8.17
CA PRO A 125 -13.66 7.94 -9.62
C PRO A 125 -12.20 7.76 -10.07
N LEU A 126 -11.99 6.90 -11.06
CA LEU A 126 -10.69 6.68 -11.72
C LEU A 126 -9.57 6.11 -10.86
N ILE A 127 -9.83 5.86 -9.57
CA ILE A 127 -8.80 5.31 -8.69
C ILE A 127 -8.51 3.86 -9.05
N LYS A 128 -7.22 3.50 -8.99
CA LYS A 128 -6.72 2.14 -9.18
C LYS A 128 -6.15 1.63 -7.87
N PHE A 129 -5.99 0.32 -7.77
CA PHE A 129 -5.26 -0.33 -6.71
C PHE A 129 -4.05 -1.08 -7.28
N TRP A 130 -2.90 -0.97 -6.63
CA TRP A 130 -1.69 -1.74 -6.89
C TRP A 130 -1.27 -2.46 -5.62
N ALA A 131 -1.10 -3.77 -5.70
CA ALA A 131 -0.32 -4.53 -4.74
C ALA A 131 1.14 -4.36 -5.15
N SER A 132 1.86 -3.45 -4.47
CA SER A 132 3.14 -2.94 -4.95
C SER A 132 4.34 -3.66 -4.37
N GLU A 133 4.17 -4.41 -3.29
CA GLU A 133 5.23 -5.19 -2.68
C GLU A 133 4.69 -6.38 -1.88
N TYR A 134 5.36 -7.51 -2.03
CA TYR A 134 5.24 -8.66 -1.15
C TYR A 134 6.43 -9.60 -1.27
N CYS A 135 6.90 -10.08 -0.13
CA CYS A 135 7.72 -11.29 -0.08
C CYS A 135 7.29 -12.14 1.12
N ILE A 136 7.66 -13.42 1.12
CA ILE A 136 7.30 -14.32 2.21
C ILE A 136 8.25 -14.05 3.39
N LEU A 137 7.74 -13.34 4.40
CA LEU A 137 8.44 -13.06 5.67
C LEU A 137 7.85 -13.82 6.85
N GLU A 138 6.63 -14.33 6.71
CA GLU A 138 5.86 -14.91 7.80
C GLU A 138 5.92 -16.43 7.73
N GLN A 139 5.96 -17.06 8.92
CA GLN A 139 5.67 -18.48 9.08
C GLN A 139 4.20 -18.64 9.47
N ASN A 140 3.55 -19.62 8.91
CA ASN A 140 2.19 -20.00 9.25
C ASN A 140 1.97 -21.50 8.99
N GLU A 141 0.77 -22.00 9.22
CA GLU A 141 0.46 -23.43 9.07
C GLU A 141 0.66 -23.98 7.64
N GLU A 142 0.60 -23.10 6.63
CA GLU A 142 0.84 -23.49 5.23
C GLU A 142 2.29 -23.33 4.80
N ILE A 143 3.07 -22.50 5.52
CA ILE A 143 4.45 -22.18 5.18
C ILE A 143 5.33 -22.41 6.39
N THR A 144 6.06 -23.50 6.38
CA THR A 144 7.19 -23.68 7.27
C THR A 144 8.44 -23.13 6.60
N MET A 145 8.90 -21.97 7.05
CA MET A 145 10.15 -21.40 6.55
C MET A 145 11.33 -22.00 7.32
N PRO A 146 12.24 -22.68 6.64
CA PRO A 146 13.58 -22.91 7.20
C PRO A 146 14.34 -21.58 7.28
N PRO A 147 15.48 -21.52 8.01
CA PRO A 147 16.31 -20.32 8.15
C PRO A 147 16.80 -19.71 6.81
N SER A 148 16.66 -20.44 5.72
CA SER A 148 16.96 -19.96 4.37
C SER A 148 15.79 -20.21 3.42
N PRO A 149 15.51 -19.32 2.48
CA PRO A 149 14.39 -19.46 1.56
C PRO A 149 14.55 -20.73 0.71
N THR A 150 13.67 -21.69 0.93
CA THR A 150 13.55 -22.87 0.05
C THR A 150 12.68 -22.48 -1.14
N ARG A 151 13.23 -22.66 -2.33
CA ARG A 151 12.47 -22.51 -3.58
C ARG A 151 11.60 -23.76 -3.78
N SER A 152 10.46 -23.83 -3.10
CA SER A 152 9.52 -24.94 -3.25
C SER A 152 8.31 -24.55 -4.08
N ILE A 153 7.69 -25.54 -4.70
CA ILE A 153 6.43 -25.33 -5.44
C ILE A 153 5.33 -24.79 -4.51
N ASN A 154 5.30 -25.19 -3.26
CA ASN A 154 4.31 -24.75 -2.28
C ASN A 154 4.41 -23.24 -2.04
N LEU A 155 5.63 -22.69 -1.92
CA LEU A 155 5.83 -21.24 -1.79
C LEU A 155 5.39 -20.51 -3.05
N GLY A 156 5.67 -21.07 -4.22
CA GLY A 156 5.20 -20.53 -5.50
C GLY A 156 3.67 -20.51 -5.59
N LEU A 157 3.00 -21.57 -5.15
CA LEU A 157 1.53 -21.64 -5.12
C LEU A 157 0.92 -20.66 -4.10
N TYR A 158 1.60 -20.47 -2.96
CA TYR A 158 1.18 -19.48 -1.97
C TYR A 158 1.19 -18.07 -2.55
N VAL A 159 2.28 -17.66 -3.18
CA VAL A 159 2.37 -16.35 -3.84
C VAL A 159 1.36 -16.23 -4.99
N ALA A 160 1.23 -17.28 -5.81
CA ALA A 160 0.25 -17.29 -6.90
C ALA A 160 -1.19 -17.10 -6.41
N ARG A 161 -1.53 -17.65 -5.24
CA ARG A 161 -2.83 -17.43 -4.59
C ARG A 161 -3.02 -15.96 -4.20
N ILE A 162 -2.00 -15.31 -3.64
CA ILE A 162 -2.06 -13.89 -3.27
C ILE A 162 -2.30 -13.06 -4.53
N ILE A 163 -1.46 -13.21 -5.55
CA ILE A 163 -1.60 -12.53 -6.84
C ILE A 163 -3.02 -12.70 -7.41
N HIS A 164 -3.51 -13.94 -7.41
CA HIS A 164 -4.85 -14.24 -7.91
C HIS A 164 -5.93 -13.44 -7.18
N HIS A 165 -5.86 -13.38 -5.85
CA HIS A 165 -6.88 -12.67 -5.05
C HIS A 165 -6.76 -11.14 -5.19
N ASP A 166 -5.55 -10.62 -5.30
CA ASP A 166 -5.34 -9.19 -5.56
C ASP A 166 -5.94 -8.77 -6.90
N LEU A 167 -5.69 -9.54 -7.95
CA LEU A 167 -6.22 -9.24 -9.28
C LEU A 167 -7.74 -9.46 -9.38
N THR A 168 -8.28 -10.51 -8.76
CA THR A 168 -9.69 -10.90 -8.95
C THR A 168 -10.63 -10.34 -7.90
N ILE A 169 -10.21 -10.20 -6.65
CA ILE A 169 -11.04 -9.71 -5.54
C ILE A 169 -10.81 -8.23 -5.30
N ALA A 170 -9.56 -7.80 -5.06
CA ALA A 170 -9.24 -6.39 -4.86
C ALA A 170 -9.33 -5.58 -6.16
N ASN A 171 -9.38 -6.23 -7.32
CA ASN A 171 -9.34 -5.59 -8.63
C ASN A 171 -8.06 -4.78 -8.84
N ALA A 172 -6.93 -5.30 -8.36
CA ALA A 172 -5.63 -4.68 -8.58
C ALA A 172 -5.33 -4.59 -10.09
N SER A 173 -4.78 -3.46 -10.50
CA SER A 173 -4.39 -3.24 -11.90
C SER A 173 -2.88 -3.42 -12.14
N ALA A 174 -2.12 -3.67 -11.07
CA ALA A 174 -0.73 -4.10 -11.09
C ALA A 174 -0.41 -4.88 -9.82
N TRP A 175 0.60 -5.75 -9.94
CA TRP A 175 1.18 -6.54 -8.87
C TRP A 175 2.70 -6.63 -9.04
#